data_dae72628bcf9becc848cab3dfcd02072
#
_entry.id   dae72628bcf9becc848cab3dfcd02072
#
_cell.length_a   1.000
_cell.length_b   1.000
_cell.length_c   1.000
_cell.angle_alpha   90.00
_cell.angle_beta   90.00
_cell.angle_gamma   90.00
#
_symmetry.space_group_name_H-M   'P 1'
#
loop_
_entity.id
_entity.type
_entity.pdbx_description
1 polymer ?
#
loop_
_entity_poly.entity_id
_entity_poly.type
_entity_poly.pdbx_seq_one_letter_code
_entity_poly.pdbx_strand_id
1 'polypeptide(L)'
;MQYLCGMKHRIIHIALLLTSVCNLAAQTIISGMVKSGQEPLAGANVFIMGTIDGCLTDSLGRFSFSTSKTGEASIKITMIGFEEYMQTTDACKLHNLSIQMKEKATAIQEVVISASTYSFGKSDNFKTMDALDVVMAGNSCGDIVAALQTLPGTQKVGENGKLYVRGGESEECQTFINGMHVLVPYSTNTENTAVRGRFSPFIFKGINFSLGGYSGEYGQALSSVLPMETSDAATSDKYGVSASLVDWNIGGTKAYSHSSLSFNAALTSLGIYNQLFSERLDFNKPYLKLSGESQYKNEFRNAGILKTYVGYDFTSVGQHIDNQNLSLKENNIYANTTYKAQWGAGYTLFCGMASSSVFNDIEDAKIAGDRYYNFRNEIHLKTEIRKICSDALKISAGMEDYQRNSLMEYENDCYKLDYNILAAHIDAQWRMMPHVFLNISTRTEYMAHANWLFMPRATLCYIPNKNFQLSFATGRYSQTPEDDYLATNKKSLGQSTADHAILSIQYKSPGTLIRIEPYWKKYQRLPLWEKGIYQPKGYGKSKGIDIFVEAILC
;
A
#
# COMPACT_ATOMS: atom_id res chain seq x y z
N MET A 1 -32.32 -30.65 74.61
CA MET A 1 -32.71 -30.74 73.16
C MET A 1 -32.08 -29.67 72.28
N GLN A 2 -31.42 -28.64 72.80
CA GLN A 2 -30.74 -27.60 72.06
C GLN A 2 -29.28 -27.91 71.57
N TYR A 3 -28.63 -28.86 72.23
CA TYR A 3 -27.24 -29.24 71.85
C TYR A 3 -27.13 -30.18 70.66
N LEU A 4 -28.19 -30.89 70.30
CA LEU A 4 -28.18 -31.79 69.12
C LEU A 4 -28.46 -31.04 67.78
N CYS A 5 -29.06 -29.85 67.81
CA CYS A 5 -29.34 -29.08 66.63
C CYS A 5 -28.08 -28.32 66.07
N GLY A 6 -27.21 -27.86 66.99
CA GLY A 6 -25.96 -27.15 66.63
C GLY A 6 -24.87 -28.06 66.01
N MET A 7 -24.90 -29.36 66.36
CA MET A 7 -23.96 -30.35 65.84
C MET A 7 -24.29 -30.78 64.40
N LYS A 8 -25.58 -30.86 64.05
CA LYS A 8 -26.01 -31.17 62.68
C LYS A 8 -25.64 -30.04 61.66
N HIS A 9 -25.74 -28.78 62.08
CA HIS A 9 -25.35 -27.66 61.22
C HIS A 9 -23.84 -27.56 61.00
N ARG A 10 -23.03 -27.88 62.02
CA ARG A 10 -21.56 -27.92 61.87
C ARG A 10 -21.07 -29.06 60.96
N ILE A 11 -21.74 -30.23 61.02
CA ILE A 11 -21.41 -31.38 60.16
C ILE A 11 -21.81 -31.11 58.72
N ILE A 12 -22.93 -30.40 58.45
CA ILE A 12 -23.33 -30.00 57.09
C ILE A 12 -22.38 -28.98 56.53
N HIS A 13 -21.87 -28.00 57.29
CA HIS A 13 -20.87 -27.04 56.83
C HIS A 13 -19.50 -27.66 56.59
N ILE A 14 -19.09 -28.63 57.35
CA ILE A 14 -17.85 -29.41 57.15
C ILE A 14 -18.00 -30.35 55.93
N ALA A 15 -19.15 -30.95 55.71
CA ALA A 15 -19.43 -31.74 54.50
C ALA A 15 -19.50 -30.87 53.25
N LEU A 16 -20.07 -29.64 53.30
CA LEU A 16 -20.04 -28.67 52.17
C LEU A 16 -18.63 -28.12 51.88
N LEU A 17 -17.79 -27.94 52.91
CA LEU A 17 -16.39 -27.53 52.73
C LEU A 17 -15.51 -28.65 52.16
N LEU A 18 -15.81 -29.91 52.46
CA LEU A 18 -15.09 -31.07 51.92
C LEU A 18 -15.48 -31.41 50.46
N THR A 19 -16.68 -31.00 49.98
CA THR A 19 -17.08 -31.18 48.59
C THR A 19 -16.57 -30.07 47.68
N SER A 20 -16.07 -28.94 48.21
CA SER A 20 -15.50 -27.84 47.42
C SER A 20 -14.00 -28.03 47.10
N VAL A 21 -13.34 -29.07 47.58
CA VAL A 21 -11.88 -29.26 47.45
C VAL A 21 -11.48 -30.29 46.38
N CYS A 22 -12.43 -30.91 45.68
CA CYS A 22 -12.11 -31.92 44.65
C CYS A 22 -12.51 -31.52 43.23
N ASN A 23 -12.13 -30.31 42.77
CA ASN A 23 -11.89 -30.09 41.37
C ASN A 23 -10.37 -29.95 41.16
N LEU A 24 -9.60 -31.01 41.42
CA LEU A 24 -8.30 -31.17 40.76
C LEU A 24 -8.60 -31.48 39.30
N ALA A 25 -8.71 -30.43 38.50
CA ALA A 25 -8.64 -30.59 37.05
C ALA A 25 -7.28 -31.24 36.76
N ALA A 26 -7.29 -32.49 36.30
CA ALA A 26 -6.07 -33.16 35.86
C ALA A 26 -5.46 -32.30 34.72
N GLN A 27 -4.38 -31.57 35.02
CA GLN A 27 -3.65 -30.82 34.02
C GLN A 27 -2.78 -31.78 33.21
N THR A 28 -2.99 -31.79 31.91
CA THR A 28 -2.15 -32.56 30.99
C THR A 28 -0.95 -31.69 30.60
N ILE A 29 0.27 -32.22 30.74
CA ILE A 29 1.50 -31.55 30.31
C ILE A 29 1.73 -31.89 28.85
N ILE A 30 1.78 -30.86 28.02
CA ILE A 30 2.12 -30.92 26.60
C ILE A 30 3.57 -30.51 26.44
N SER A 31 4.39 -31.35 25.80
CA SER A 31 5.83 -31.09 25.66
C SER A 31 6.39 -31.65 24.35
N GLY A 32 7.48 -31.08 23.91
CA GLY A 32 8.16 -31.55 22.68
C GLY A 32 9.29 -30.64 22.25
N MET A 33 9.75 -30.88 21.02
CA MET A 33 10.80 -30.11 20.37
C MET A 33 10.39 -29.82 18.94
N VAL A 34 10.64 -28.57 18.50
CA VAL A 34 10.39 -28.09 17.14
C VAL A 34 11.73 -27.87 16.44
N LYS A 35 11.86 -28.43 15.24
CA LYS A 35 13.09 -28.35 14.41
C LYS A 35 12.76 -28.02 12.95
N SER A 36 13.75 -27.49 12.21
CA SER A 36 13.77 -27.50 10.77
C SER A 36 15.02 -28.24 10.30
N GLY A 37 14.85 -29.39 9.65
CA GLY A 37 15.97 -30.29 9.36
C GLY A 37 16.69 -30.72 10.63
N GLN A 38 17.94 -30.29 10.79
CA GLN A 38 18.77 -30.57 11.98
C GLN A 38 18.77 -29.42 13.01
N GLU A 39 18.30 -28.24 12.65
CA GLU A 39 18.39 -27.04 13.48
C GLU A 39 17.16 -26.89 14.39
N PRO A 40 17.36 -26.63 15.72
CA PRO A 40 16.26 -26.34 16.63
C PRO A 40 15.66 -24.95 16.35
N LEU A 41 14.34 -24.85 16.38
CA LEU A 41 13.61 -23.60 16.16
C LEU A 41 13.25 -22.93 17.48
N ALA A 42 13.98 -21.87 17.83
CA ALA A 42 13.70 -21.03 19.00
C ALA A 42 12.64 -19.96 18.67
N GLY A 43 11.71 -19.71 19.60
CA GLY A 43 10.68 -18.69 19.45
C GLY A 43 9.47 -19.10 18.59
N ALA A 44 9.32 -20.39 18.26
CA ALA A 44 8.09 -20.90 17.66
C ALA A 44 6.94 -20.84 18.67
N ASN A 45 5.78 -20.33 18.26
CA ASN A 45 4.60 -20.24 19.10
C ASN A 45 3.83 -21.56 19.03
N VAL A 46 3.70 -22.25 20.16
CA VAL A 46 3.04 -23.55 20.33
C VAL A 46 1.82 -23.37 21.20
N PHE A 47 0.62 -23.71 20.72
CA PHE A 47 -0.61 -23.56 21.50
C PHE A 47 -1.69 -24.58 21.13
N ILE A 48 -2.66 -24.76 22.01
CA ILE A 48 -3.85 -25.59 21.76
C ILE A 48 -4.96 -24.71 21.21
N MET A 49 -5.50 -25.08 20.05
CA MET A 49 -6.60 -24.34 19.43
C MET A 49 -7.85 -24.28 20.29
N GLY A 50 -8.42 -23.08 20.40
CA GLY A 50 -9.63 -22.84 21.20
C GLY A 50 -9.36 -22.70 22.71
N THR A 51 -8.09 -22.59 23.11
CA THR A 51 -7.66 -22.28 24.49
C THR A 51 -6.64 -21.15 24.48
N ILE A 52 -6.29 -20.65 25.66
CA ILE A 52 -5.16 -19.71 25.84
C ILE A 52 -3.86 -20.46 26.22
N ASP A 53 -3.89 -21.81 26.29
CA ASP A 53 -2.78 -22.62 26.74
C ASP A 53 -1.73 -22.76 25.63
N GLY A 54 -0.52 -22.32 25.90
CA GLY A 54 0.59 -22.37 24.95
C GLY A 54 1.85 -21.74 25.51
N CYS A 55 2.95 -21.86 24.77
CA CYS A 55 4.23 -21.21 25.08
C CYS A 55 5.08 -21.01 23.81
N LEU A 56 6.17 -20.28 23.97
CA LEU A 56 7.21 -20.19 22.93
C LEU A 56 8.27 -21.27 23.16
N THR A 57 8.87 -21.77 22.08
CA THR A 57 10.02 -22.69 22.19
C THR A 57 11.27 -21.95 22.70
N ASP A 58 12.07 -22.64 23.51
CA ASP A 58 13.35 -22.15 24.05
C ASP A 58 14.47 -22.15 22.99
N SER A 59 15.70 -21.73 23.36
CA SER A 59 16.87 -21.70 22.49
C SER A 59 17.28 -23.06 21.90
N LEU A 60 16.79 -24.17 22.48
CA LEU A 60 17.01 -25.53 22.00
C LEU A 60 15.78 -26.08 21.24
N GLY A 61 14.81 -25.21 20.91
CA GLY A 61 13.57 -25.60 20.24
C GLY A 61 12.58 -26.39 21.12
N ARG A 62 12.77 -26.46 22.43
CA ARG A 62 11.93 -27.22 23.34
C ARG A 62 10.77 -26.40 23.85
N PHE A 63 9.62 -27.04 24.04
CA PHE A 63 8.45 -26.44 24.66
C PHE A 63 7.83 -27.36 25.72
N SER A 64 7.23 -26.74 26.72
CA SER A 64 6.44 -27.46 27.74
C SER A 64 5.44 -26.50 28.39
N PHE A 65 4.16 -26.88 28.40
CA PHE A 65 3.10 -26.13 29.06
C PHE A 65 1.98 -27.07 29.52
N SER A 66 1.14 -26.63 30.45
CA SER A 66 0.01 -27.39 30.95
C SER A 66 -1.30 -26.91 30.32
N THR A 67 -2.22 -27.84 30.06
CA THR A 67 -3.58 -27.55 29.60
C THR A 67 -4.61 -28.29 30.46
N SER A 68 -5.76 -27.65 30.63
CA SER A 68 -6.93 -28.26 31.25
C SER A 68 -7.83 -29.00 30.26
N LYS A 69 -7.50 -28.94 28.95
CA LYS A 69 -8.28 -29.60 27.92
C LYS A 69 -8.10 -31.12 27.96
N THR A 70 -9.20 -31.84 28.00
CA THR A 70 -9.26 -33.30 27.98
C THR A 70 -9.91 -33.80 26.69
N GLY A 71 -9.51 -34.99 26.23
CA GLY A 71 -9.99 -35.58 24.97
C GLY A 71 -9.29 -35.01 23.74
N GLU A 72 -10.00 -34.90 22.64
CA GLU A 72 -9.43 -34.45 21.36
C GLU A 72 -8.96 -32.99 21.43
N ALA A 73 -7.70 -32.77 21.12
CA ALA A 73 -7.04 -31.47 21.13
C ALA A 73 -6.22 -31.26 19.83
N SER A 74 -6.30 -30.07 19.28
CA SER A 74 -5.49 -29.65 18.12
C SER A 74 -4.35 -28.77 18.59
N ILE A 75 -3.11 -29.27 18.54
CA ILE A 75 -1.91 -28.47 18.74
C ILE A 75 -1.58 -27.74 17.43
N LYS A 76 -1.36 -26.44 17.52
CA LYS A 76 -0.94 -25.61 16.38
C LYS A 76 0.40 -24.96 16.72
N ILE A 77 1.31 -24.99 15.74
CA ILE A 77 2.64 -24.38 15.84
C ILE A 77 2.80 -23.41 14.69
N THR A 78 3.16 -22.19 15.04
CA THR A 78 3.40 -21.12 14.07
C THR A 78 4.74 -20.46 14.32
N MET A 79 5.47 -20.22 13.25
CA MET A 79 6.72 -19.46 13.27
C MET A 79 6.87 -18.69 11.97
N ILE A 80 7.39 -17.47 12.05
CA ILE A 80 7.64 -16.64 10.86
C ILE A 80 8.66 -17.35 9.96
N GLY A 81 8.33 -17.50 8.69
CA GLY A 81 9.20 -18.19 7.71
C GLY A 81 8.96 -19.69 7.60
N PHE A 82 8.03 -20.27 8.35
CA PHE A 82 7.71 -21.70 8.32
C PHE A 82 6.24 -21.96 7.98
N GLU A 83 5.96 -23.11 7.38
CA GLU A 83 4.58 -23.59 7.20
C GLU A 83 3.97 -23.88 8.56
N GLU A 84 2.69 -23.52 8.75
CA GLU A 84 1.97 -23.83 9.99
C GLU A 84 1.86 -25.36 10.15
N TYR A 85 2.23 -25.84 11.32
CA TYR A 85 2.04 -27.24 11.68
C TYR A 85 0.79 -27.38 12.53
N MET A 86 -0.06 -28.34 12.20
CA MET A 86 -1.25 -28.66 12.99
C MET A 86 -1.42 -30.16 13.11
N GLN A 87 -1.65 -30.63 14.32
CA GLN A 87 -1.94 -32.03 14.62
C GLN A 87 -3.10 -32.13 15.60
N THR A 88 -4.08 -32.96 15.25
CA THR A 88 -5.25 -33.24 16.13
C THR A 88 -5.14 -34.65 16.65
N THR A 89 -5.12 -34.80 17.97
CA THR A 89 -5.07 -36.10 18.68
C THR A 89 -5.56 -35.92 20.11
N ASP A 90 -5.64 -37.01 20.86
CA ASP A 90 -5.98 -36.91 22.27
C ASP A 90 -4.90 -36.13 23.05
N ALA A 91 -5.32 -35.19 23.90
CA ALA A 91 -4.43 -34.34 24.68
C ALA A 91 -3.37 -35.14 25.48
N CYS A 92 -3.74 -36.31 25.99
CA CYS A 92 -2.82 -37.20 26.72
C CYS A 92 -1.67 -37.76 25.86
N LYS A 93 -1.76 -37.70 24.53
CA LYS A 93 -0.73 -38.17 23.61
C LYS A 93 0.20 -37.06 23.12
N LEU A 94 -0.05 -35.79 23.50
CA LEU A 94 0.73 -34.65 23.10
C LEU A 94 1.96 -34.40 24.00
N HIS A 95 2.71 -35.43 24.32
CA HIS A 95 3.94 -35.35 25.12
C HIS A 95 5.13 -35.89 24.34
N ASN A 96 6.31 -35.35 24.57
CA ASN A 96 7.56 -35.70 23.89
C ASN A 96 7.46 -35.66 22.34
N LEU A 97 6.76 -34.67 21.81
CA LEU A 97 6.57 -34.51 20.39
C LEU A 97 7.89 -34.10 19.70
N SER A 98 8.19 -34.72 18.58
CA SER A 98 9.26 -34.28 17.69
C SER A 98 8.64 -33.73 16.39
N ILE A 99 8.65 -32.40 16.25
CA ILE A 99 7.94 -31.72 15.20
C ILE A 99 8.94 -31.13 14.22
N GLN A 100 8.77 -31.49 12.96
CA GLN A 100 9.54 -30.95 11.85
C GLN A 100 8.69 -29.89 11.15
N MET A 101 9.06 -28.62 11.29
CA MET A 101 8.50 -27.54 10.49
C MET A 101 9.25 -27.44 9.16
N LYS A 102 8.50 -27.32 8.09
CA LYS A 102 9.07 -27.02 6.78
C LYS A 102 9.20 -25.52 6.66
N GLU A 103 10.35 -25.08 6.18
CA GLU A 103 10.46 -23.68 5.77
C GLU A 103 9.37 -23.43 4.74
N LYS A 104 8.48 -22.49 5.08
CA LYS A 104 7.60 -21.97 4.08
C LYS A 104 8.55 -21.43 3.02
N ALA A 105 8.47 -21.94 1.80
CA ALA A 105 9.06 -21.25 0.66
C ALA A 105 8.31 -19.91 0.54
N THR A 106 8.52 -19.08 1.53
CA THR A 106 8.15 -17.68 1.53
C THR A 106 8.88 -17.20 0.31
N ALA A 107 8.12 -16.75 -0.68
CA ALA A 107 8.70 -15.92 -1.72
C ALA A 107 9.67 -15.02 -0.97
N ILE A 108 10.98 -15.24 -1.19
CA ILE A 108 12.08 -14.52 -0.54
C ILE A 108 11.57 -13.10 -0.42
N GLN A 109 11.46 -12.58 0.81
CA GLN A 109 10.98 -11.22 1.03
C GLN A 109 11.69 -10.39 -0.01
N GLU A 110 10.93 -9.82 -0.92
CA GLU A 110 11.47 -9.10 -2.05
C GLU A 110 12.27 -7.97 -1.40
N VAL A 111 13.59 -8.16 -1.32
CA VAL A 111 14.47 -7.07 -0.94
C VAL A 111 14.27 -6.07 -2.05
N VAL A 112 13.42 -5.09 -1.81
CA VAL A 112 13.23 -3.99 -2.74
C VAL A 112 14.55 -3.24 -2.76
N ILE A 113 15.41 -3.63 -3.71
CA ILE A 113 16.69 -2.98 -3.96
C ILE A 113 16.37 -1.70 -4.70
N SER A 114 15.97 -0.69 -3.95
CA SER A 114 15.73 0.65 -4.44
C SER A 114 16.50 1.62 -3.56
N ALA A 115 17.24 2.52 -4.16
CA ALA A 115 17.69 3.71 -3.46
C ALA A 115 16.43 4.56 -3.21
N SER A 116 16.28 5.11 -2.01
CA SER A 116 15.23 6.10 -1.76
C SER A 116 13.80 5.56 -1.73
N THR A 117 13.58 4.33 -1.27
CA THR A 117 12.22 3.80 -1.04
C THR A 117 11.90 3.80 0.45
N TYR A 118 10.75 4.36 0.80
CA TYR A 118 10.11 4.19 2.09
C TYR A 118 9.06 3.08 1.95
N SER A 119 9.24 2.01 2.71
CA SER A 119 8.28 0.90 2.74
C SER A 119 7.45 0.98 4.01
N PHE A 120 6.14 0.84 3.88
CA PHE A 120 5.15 0.90 4.96
C PHE A 120 4.41 -0.44 5.06
N GLY A 121 4.55 -1.21 6.19
CA GLY A 121 3.97 -2.56 6.47
C GLY A 121 4.93 -3.45 7.25
N LYS A 122 4.45 -4.61 7.70
CA LYS A 122 5.24 -5.56 8.51
C LYS A 122 6.35 -6.24 7.69
N SER A 123 7.51 -5.61 7.58
CA SER A 123 8.75 -6.27 7.17
C SER A 123 9.82 -5.95 8.20
N ASP A 124 10.46 -6.96 8.77
CA ASP A 124 11.46 -6.81 9.83
C ASP A 124 12.70 -5.99 9.45
N ASN A 125 12.85 -5.62 8.19
CA ASN A 125 14.04 -4.91 7.70
C ASN A 125 13.85 -3.44 7.34
N PHE A 126 12.60 -2.94 7.26
CA PHE A 126 12.28 -1.53 7.02
C PHE A 126 11.07 -1.16 7.85
N LYS A 127 11.13 -0.01 8.56
CA LYS A 127 9.95 0.49 9.27
C LYS A 127 8.95 0.93 8.22
N THR A 128 7.92 0.16 8.08
CA THR A 128 6.79 0.37 7.17
C THR A 128 5.70 1.05 7.97
N MET A 129 5.14 2.18 7.52
CA MET A 129 3.92 2.70 8.13
C MET A 129 2.79 1.73 7.85
N ASP A 130 2.16 1.21 8.88
CA ASP A 130 0.89 0.53 8.82
C ASP A 130 -0.27 1.54 8.76
N ALA A 131 -1.49 1.06 8.54
CA ALA A 131 -2.67 1.91 8.58
C ALA A 131 -2.77 2.73 9.88
N LEU A 132 -2.31 2.16 10.99
CA LEU A 132 -2.29 2.84 12.29
C LEU A 132 -1.26 3.97 12.31
N ASP A 133 -0.06 3.76 11.75
CA ASP A 133 0.96 4.80 11.65
C ASP A 133 0.48 5.98 10.78
N VAL A 134 -0.25 5.70 9.68
CA VAL A 134 -0.87 6.75 8.86
C VAL A 134 -1.89 7.55 9.68
N VAL A 135 -2.72 6.89 10.47
CA VAL A 135 -3.72 7.56 11.32
C VAL A 135 -3.07 8.37 12.44
N MET A 136 -1.96 7.88 13.00
CA MET A 136 -1.24 8.52 14.11
C MET A 136 -0.24 9.58 13.65
N ALA A 137 0.10 9.64 12.36
CA ALA A 137 0.98 10.67 11.83
C ALA A 137 0.35 12.07 12.05
N GLY A 138 1.10 12.98 12.61
CA GLY A 138 0.62 14.33 12.92
C GLY A 138 0.05 15.02 11.67
N ASN A 139 -1.16 15.57 11.77
CA ASN A 139 -1.90 16.24 10.69
C ASN A 139 -2.39 15.34 9.55
N SER A 140 -2.20 14.01 9.59
CA SER A 140 -2.66 13.13 8.50
C SER A 140 -4.16 12.89 8.54
N CYS A 141 -4.76 12.82 9.72
CA CYS A 141 -6.16 12.46 9.92
C CYS A 141 -6.57 11.17 9.16
N GLY A 142 -5.64 10.21 9.03
CA GLY A 142 -5.85 8.97 8.27
C GLY A 142 -5.67 9.09 6.75
N ASP A 143 -5.19 10.21 6.25
CA ASP A 143 -4.87 10.41 4.83
C ASP A 143 -3.43 9.94 4.53
N ILE A 144 -3.30 8.99 3.60
CA ILE A 144 -2.01 8.45 3.15
C ILE A 144 -1.11 9.56 2.60
N VAL A 145 -1.66 10.45 1.77
CA VAL A 145 -0.88 11.53 1.13
C VAL A 145 -0.36 12.51 2.17
N ALA A 146 -1.21 12.91 3.13
CA ALA A 146 -0.81 13.80 4.21
C ALA A 146 0.26 13.16 5.13
N ALA A 147 0.18 11.85 5.38
CA ALA A 147 1.23 11.12 6.09
C ALA A 147 2.54 11.10 5.31
N LEU A 148 2.50 10.87 4.00
CA LEU A 148 3.68 10.90 3.13
C LEU A 148 4.33 12.27 3.04
N GLN A 149 3.56 13.36 3.16
CA GLN A 149 4.07 14.74 3.19
C GLN A 149 4.94 15.06 4.42
N THR A 150 4.97 14.18 5.42
CA THR A 150 5.89 14.30 6.58
C THR A 150 7.28 13.73 6.31
N LEU A 151 7.47 13.00 5.20
CA LEU A 151 8.72 12.36 4.87
C LEU A 151 9.68 13.35 4.18
N PRO A 152 11.01 13.23 4.40
CA PRO A 152 12.00 14.01 3.68
C PRO A 152 11.91 13.74 2.17
N GLY A 153 12.22 14.77 1.38
CA GLY A 153 12.09 14.71 -0.08
C GLY A 153 10.68 14.99 -0.60
N THR A 154 9.70 15.08 0.29
CA THR A 154 8.36 15.58 -0.03
C THR A 154 8.24 17.06 0.33
N GLN A 155 7.37 17.77 -0.34
CA GLN A 155 7.14 19.21 -0.13
C GLN A 155 5.66 19.52 -0.10
N LYS A 156 5.28 20.49 0.73
CA LYS A 156 3.97 21.14 0.68
C LYS A 156 4.09 22.41 -0.13
N VAL A 157 3.22 22.58 -1.10
CA VAL A 157 3.16 23.78 -1.93
C VAL A 157 1.86 24.51 -1.62
N GLY A 158 1.98 25.65 -0.95
CA GLY A 158 0.82 26.42 -0.49
C GLY A 158 -0.09 25.59 0.42
N GLU A 159 -1.39 25.73 0.26
CA GLU A 159 -2.43 24.94 0.93
C GLU A 159 -2.84 23.68 0.16
N ASN A 160 -2.17 23.43 -0.99
CA ASN A 160 -2.44 22.27 -1.80
C ASN A 160 -1.96 21.00 -1.09
N GLY A 161 -2.88 20.09 -0.81
CA GLY A 161 -2.61 18.81 -0.14
C GLY A 161 -2.04 17.71 -1.04
N LYS A 162 -1.67 18.02 -2.29
CA LYS A 162 -1.04 17.06 -3.21
C LYS A 162 0.42 16.78 -2.85
N LEU A 163 0.95 15.69 -3.36
CA LEU A 163 2.30 15.21 -3.08
C LEU A 163 3.29 15.75 -4.11
N TYR A 164 4.20 16.61 -3.69
CA TYR A 164 5.31 17.14 -4.47
C TYR A 164 6.61 16.49 -4.03
N VAL A 165 7.45 16.04 -4.97
CA VAL A 165 8.64 15.25 -4.64
C VAL A 165 9.88 15.79 -5.33
N ARG A 166 10.85 16.24 -4.52
CA ARG A 166 12.18 16.65 -5.01
C ARG A 166 12.11 17.67 -6.15
N GLY A 167 11.26 18.68 -5.99
CA GLY A 167 11.07 19.74 -6.98
C GLY A 167 10.32 19.32 -8.25
N GLY A 168 9.67 18.17 -8.24
CA GLY A 168 8.72 17.75 -9.27
C GLY A 168 7.29 18.14 -8.90
N GLU A 169 6.44 18.29 -9.90
CA GLU A 169 5.02 18.58 -9.74
C GLU A 169 4.25 17.36 -9.19
N SER A 170 3.06 17.60 -8.65
CA SER A 170 2.24 16.53 -8.06
C SER A 170 1.82 15.47 -9.08
N GLU A 171 1.61 15.86 -10.30
CA GLU A 171 1.24 15.01 -11.44
C GLU A 171 2.38 14.08 -11.87
N GLU A 172 3.63 14.39 -11.49
CA GLU A 172 4.80 13.54 -11.72
C GLU A 172 4.89 12.35 -10.73
N CYS A 173 4.04 12.36 -9.71
CA CYS A 173 3.93 11.30 -8.70
C CYS A 173 2.79 10.35 -9.07
N GLN A 174 3.11 9.13 -9.44
CA GLN A 174 2.10 8.16 -9.89
C GLN A 174 1.78 7.10 -8.84
N THR A 175 0.49 6.76 -8.76
CA THR A 175 -0.03 5.79 -7.79
C THR A 175 -0.40 4.49 -8.49
N PHE A 176 -0.08 3.37 -7.84
CA PHE A 176 -0.41 2.04 -8.32
C PHE A 176 -1.09 1.24 -7.21
N ILE A 177 -2.18 0.54 -7.52
CA ILE A 177 -2.85 -0.39 -6.60
C ILE A 177 -2.74 -1.80 -7.17
N ASN A 178 -2.14 -2.72 -6.40
CA ASN A 178 -1.86 -4.10 -6.84
C ASN A 178 -1.06 -4.17 -8.16
N GLY A 179 -0.14 -3.21 -8.39
CA GLY A 179 0.65 -3.11 -9.62
C GLY A 179 -0.06 -2.45 -10.81
N MET A 180 -1.32 -1.99 -10.65
CA MET A 180 -2.12 -1.35 -11.68
C MET A 180 -2.22 0.16 -11.46
N HIS A 181 -2.06 0.95 -12.51
CA HIS A 181 -2.03 2.40 -12.48
C HIS A 181 -3.39 3.00 -12.06
N VAL A 182 -3.34 4.11 -11.34
CA VAL A 182 -4.49 4.92 -10.90
C VAL A 182 -4.40 6.29 -11.56
N LEU A 183 -5.32 6.62 -12.46
CA LEU A 183 -5.29 7.87 -13.24
C LEU A 183 -5.41 9.13 -12.35
N VAL A 184 -6.29 9.10 -11.34
CA VAL A 184 -6.51 10.22 -10.42
C VAL A 184 -6.49 9.73 -8.98
N PRO A 185 -5.36 9.89 -8.25
CA PRO A 185 -5.22 9.42 -6.88
C PRO A 185 -5.75 10.40 -5.82
N TYR A 186 -6.11 11.61 -6.21
CA TYR A 186 -6.55 12.68 -5.32
C TYR A 186 -8.05 12.91 -5.43
N SER A 187 -8.65 13.35 -4.34
CA SER A 187 -10.00 13.91 -4.35
C SER A 187 -9.96 15.33 -4.88
N THR A 188 -11.04 15.75 -5.49
CA THR A 188 -11.23 17.16 -5.88
C THR A 188 -11.22 18.08 -4.68
N ASN A 189 -10.65 19.25 -4.85
CA ASN A 189 -10.65 20.34 -3.90
C ASN A 189 -11.15 21.64 -4.51
N THR A 190 -11.45 22.56 -3.64
CA THR A 190 -11.68 23.97 -3.97
C THR A 190 -10.61 24.84 -3.33
N GLU A 191 -10.60 26.13 -3.66
CA GLU A 191 -9.72 27.09 -3.03
C GLU A 191 -9.88 27.08 -1.50
N ASN A 192 -8.78 27.22 -0.78
CA ASN A 192 -8.70 27.16 0.69
C ASN A 192 -9.16 25.83 1.33
N THR A 193 -9.27 24.76 0.55
CA THR A 193 -9.46 23.42 1.09
C THR A 193 -8.31 22.50 0.67
N ALA A 194 -7.71 21.80 1.62
CA ALA A 194 -6.62 20.87 1.30
C ALA A 194 -7.15 19.66 0.54
N VAL A 195 -6.48 19.32 -0.56
CA VAL A 195 -6.70 18.05 -1.27
C VAL A 195 -6.37 16.89 -0.35
N ARG A 196 -7.13 15.83 -0.46
CA ARG A 196 -6.90 14.58 0.25
C ARG A 196 -6.73 13.41 -0.71
N GLY A 197 -6.03 12.39 -0.27
CA GLY A 197 -6.00 11.10 -0.95
C GLY A 197 -7.40 10.49 -1.02
N ARG A 198 -7.63 9.68 -2.04
CA ARG A 198 -8.93 9.02 -2.22
C ARG A 198 -9.06 7.74 -1.40
N PHE A 199 -7.97 7.10 -1.07
CA PHE A 199 -7.92 5.72 -0.61
C PHE A 199 -7.75 5.63 0.90
N SER A 200 -8.54 4.75 1.52
CA SER A 200 -8.45 4.47 2.96
C SER A 200 -7.22 3.60 3.27
N PRO A 201 -6.39 3.93 4.26
CA PRO A 201 -5.23 3.14 4.60
C PRO A 201 -5.58 1.72 5.10
N PHE A 202 -6.80 1.49 5.58
CA PHE A 202 -7.20 0.24 6.23
C PHE A 202 -7.36 -0.95 5.27
N ILE A 203 -7.50 -0.69 3.96
CA ILE A 203 -7.60 -1.74 2.92
C ILE A 203 -6.22 -2.22 2.47
N PHE A 204 -5.16 -1.47 2.75
CA PHE A 204 -3.81 -1.78 2.30
C PHE A 204 -2.98 -2.44 3.41
N LYS A 205 -2.16 -3.45 3.02
CA LYS A 205 -1.21 -4.12 3.93
C LYS A 205 0.16 -3.46 3.94
N GLY A 206 0.44 -2.64 2.93
CA GLY A 206 1.71 -1.97 2.77
C GLY A 206 1.62 -0.84 1.76
N ILE A 207 2.24 0.25 2.09
CA ILE A 207 2.37 1.44 1.26
C ILE A 207 3.87 1.61 1.03
N ASN A 208 4.30 1.42 -0.21
CA ASN A 208 5.68 1.64 -0.62
C ASN A 208 5.77 2.98 -1.33
N PHE A 209 6.66 3.84 -0.87
CA PHE A 209 6.84 5.15 -1.48
C PHE A 209 8.27 5.32 -1.96
N SER A 210 8.47 5.46 -3.27
CA SER A 210 9.78 5.68 -3.87
C SER A 210 9.92 7.11 -4.37
N LEU A 211 10.89 7.81 -3.85
CA LEU A 211 11.26 9.19 -4.24
C LEU A 211 12.13 9.24 -5.52
N GLY A 212 12.19 8.15 -6.27
CA GLY A 212 12.99 7.94 -7.48
C GLY A 212 13.84 6.67 -7.40
N GLY A 213 14.49 6.29 -8.47
CA GLY A 213 15.27 5.05 -8.52
C GLY A 213 14.42 3.78 -8.58
N TYR A 214 13.14 3.88 -8.93
CA TYR A 214 12.22 2.74 -9.09
C TYR A 214 12.50 1.95 -10.38
N SER A 215 12.12 0.66 -10.37
CA SER A 215 12.38 -0.30 -11.44
C SER A 215 11.61 0.00 -12.74
N GLY A 216 11.95 -0.70 -13.82
CA GLY A 216 11.26 -0.62 -15.11
C GLY A 216 9.79 -1.06 -15.07
N GLU A 217 9.39 -1.79 -14.05
CA GLU A 217 8.00 -2.20 -13.80
C GLU A 217 7.03 -1.01 -13.72
N TYR A 218 7.51 0.15 -13.24
CA TYR A 218 6.70 1.36 -13.11
C TYR A 218 7.05 2.37 -14.18
N GLY A 219 6.02 2.83 -14.92
CA GLY A 219 6.11 3.84 -15.96
C GLY A 219 5.24 5.06 -15.70
N GLN A 220 5.22 5.96 -16.66
CA GLN A 220 4.38 7.16 -16.66
C GLN A 220 4.59 8.10 -15.46
N ALA A 221 5.78 8.06 -14.82
CA ALA A 221 6.15 8.89 -13.67
C ALA A 221 7.48 9.59 -13.92
N LEU A 222 7.59 10.87 -13.65
CA LEU A 222 8.84 11.63 -13.77
C LEU A 222 9.55 11.80 -12.43
N SER A 223 8.83 11.72 -11.31
CA SER A 223 9.37 12.07 -10.00
C SER A 223 9.37 10.92 -9.01
N SER A 224 8.21 10.33 -8.75
CA SER A 224 8.05 9.29 -7.73
C SER A 224 6.95 8.31 -8.08
N VAL A 225 6.93 7.17 -7.39
CA VAL A 225 5.86 6.17 -7.48
C VAL A 225 5.39 5.75 -6.09
N LEU A 226 4.09 5.54 -5.98
CA LEU A 226 3.39 5.09 -4.77
C LEU A 226 2.69 3.74 -5.04
N PRO A 227 3.39 2.61 -4.99
CA PRO A 227 2.76 1.30 -5.03
C PRO A 227 2.07 0.99 -3.71
N MET A 228 0.80 0.64 -3.77
CA MET A 228 -0.03 0.20 -2.66
C MET A 228 -0.53 -1.21 -2.91
N GLU A 229 -0.30 -2.10 -1.96
CA GLU A 229 -0.77 -3.48 -2.01
C GLU A 229 -1.97 -3.65 -1.09
N THR A 230 -3.08 -4.14 -1.64
CA THR A 230 -4.25 -4.45 -0.81
C THR A 230 -3.97 -5.62 0.14
N SER A 231 -4.68 -5.64 1.26
CA SER A 231 -4.47 -6.60 2.36
C SER A 231 -4.55 -8.06 1.91
N ASP A 232 -3.87 -8.93 2.65
CA ASP A 232 -3.94 -10.37 2.43
C ASP A 232 -5.31 -10.93 2.87
N ALA A 233 -5.61 -12.20 2.56
CA ALA A 233 -6.84 -12.82 2.99
C ALA A 233 -6.94 -12.78 4.52
N ALA A 234 -8.05 -12.26 5.01
CA ALA A 234 -8.29 -12.19 6.45
C ALA A 234 -8.59 -13.58 7.01
N THR A 235 -8.08 -13.85 8.18
CA THR A 235 -8.34 -15.10 8.94
C THR A 235 -9.50 -14.97 9.92
N SER A 236 -9.98 -13.74 10.16
CA SER A 236 -11.08 -13.45 11.08
C SER A 236 -11.89 -12.24 10.59
N ASP A 237 -13.16 -12.23 10.95
CA ASP A 237 -14.04 -11.09 10.69
C ASP A 237 -13.61 -9.88 11.52
N LYS A 238 -13.67 -8.69 10.89
CA LYS A 238 -13.37 -7.41 11.55
C LYS A 238 -14.35 -6.37 11.06
N TYR A 239 -14.88 -5.55 11.98
CA TYR A 239 -15.76 -4.43 11.64
C TYR A 239 -15.37 -3.23 12.47
N GLY A 240 -15.51 -2.05 11.91
CA GLY A 240 -15.19 -0.80 12.58
C GLY A 240 -16.11 0.33 12.14
N VAL A 241 -16.33 1.24 13.05
CA VAL A 241 -17.06 2.49 12.79
C VAL A 241 -16.24 3.62 13.40
N SER A 242 -16.09 4.72 12.70
CA SER A 242 -15.51 5.95 13.24
C SER A 242 -16.39 7.14 12.90
N ALA A 243 -16.43 8.09 13.80
CA ALA A 243 -17.18 9.32 13.61
C ALA A 243 -16.40 10.51 14.16
N SER A 244 -16.38 11.60 13.41
CA SER A 244 -15.85 12.90 13.80
C SER A 244 -16.87 13.99 13.47
N LEU A 245 -16.48 15.25 13.69
CA LEU A 245 -17.34 16.40 13.34
C LEU A 245 -17.64 16.46 11.83
N VAL A 246 -16.73 15.97 11.00
CA VAL A 246 -16.78 16.13 9.53
C VAL A 246 -16.77 14.81 8.77
N ASP A 247 -16.34 13.70 9.40
CA ASP A 247 -16.17 12.40 8.76
C ASP A 247 -16.88 11.29 9.52
N TRP A 248 -17.61 10.45 8.80
CA TRP A 248 -18.25 9.23 9.30
C TRP A 248 -17.83 8.07 8.43
N ASN A 249 -17.27 7.03 9.04
CA ASN A 249 -16.78 5.86 8.33
C ASN A 249 -17.37 4.57 8.90
N ILE A 250 -17.67 3.63 8.03
CA ILE A 250 -18.01 2.25 8.37
C ILE A 250 -17.21 1.33 7.46
N GLY A 251 -16.57 0.34 8.03
CA GLY A 251 -15.80 -0.61 7.26
C GLY A 251 -15.75 -1.97 7.93
N GLY A 252 -15.34 -2.97 7.17
CA GLY A 252 -15.21 -4.30 7.70
C GLY A 252 -14.63 -5.28 6.70
N THR A 253 -14.28 -6.44 7.23
CA THR A 253 -13.80 -7.57 6.45
C THR A 253 -14.53 -8.83 6.90
N LYS A 254 -15.11 -9.54 5.95
CA LYS A 254 -15.65 -10.88 6.13
C LYS A 254 -14.63 -11.90 5.64
N ALA A 255 -14.22 -12.79 6.54
CA ALA A 255 -13.29 -13.86 6.24
C ALA A 255 -14.04 -15.14 5.85
N TYR A 256 -13.51 -15.83 4.83
CA TYR A 256 -13.93 -17.16 4.40
C TYR A 256 -12.70 -18.08 4.39
N SER A 257 -12.87 -19.38 4.16
CA SER A 257 -11.76 -20.36 4.26
C SER A 257 -10.57 -20.07 3.31
N HIS A 258 -10.82 -19.55 2.11
CA HIS A 258 -9.79 -19.25 1.10
C HIS A 258 -9.97 -17.88 0.46
N SER A 259 -10.91 -17.08 0.96
CA SER A 259 -11.19 -15.76 0.41
C SER A 259 -11.56 -14.77 1.50
N SER A 260 -11.54 -13.51 1.18
CA SER A 260 -12.05 -12.45 2.04
C SER A 260 -12.68 -11.34 1.21
N LEU A 261 -13.69 -10.70 1.80
CA LEU A 261 -14.32 -9.51 1.26
C LEU A 261 -14.18 -8.39 2.27
N SER A 262 -13.49 -7.33 1.89
CA SER A 262 -13.36 -6.12 2.69
C SER A 262 -14.15 -5.00 2.05
N PHE A 263 -14.71 -4.11 2.86
CA PHE A 263 -15.38 -2.91 2.40
C PHE A 263 -15.09 -1.74 3.35
N ASN A 264 -15.15 -0.55 2.81
CA ASN A 264 -15.09 0.71 3.54
C ASN A 264 -16.03 1.71 2.87
N ALA A 265 -16.83 2.43 3.65
CA ALA A 265 -17.67 3.51 3.16
C ALA A 265 -17.50 4.72 4.08
N ALA A 266 -17.33 5.89 3.48
CA ALA A 266 -17.10 7.12 4.21
C ALA A 266 -17.97 8.25 3.65
N LEU A 267 -18.46 9.09 4.58
CA LEU A 267 -19.15 10.33 4.30
C LEU A 267 -18.37 11.46 4.96
N THR A 268 -17.86 12.40 4.15
CA THR A 268 -17.22 13.62 4.62
C THR A 268 -18.12 14.80 4.31
N SER A 269 -18.48 15.61 5.31
CA SER A 269 -19.31 16.80 5.12
C SER A 269 -18.81 17.96 5.99
N LEU A 270 -18.55 19.09 5.36
CA LEU A 270 -18.24 20.34 6.06
C LEU A 270 -19.49 21.14 6.45
N GLY A 271 -20.71 20.59 6.29
CA GLY A 271 -21.96 21.30 6.60
C GLY A 271 -22.05 21.77 8.05
N ILE A 272 -21.79 20.86 9.01
CA ILE A 272 -21.79 21.19 10.45
C ILE A 272 -20.64 22.16 10.78
N TYR A 273 -19.46 21.92 10.22
CA TYR A 273 -18.31 22.80 10.42
C TYR A 273 -18.58 24.20 9.91
N ASN A 274 -19.19 24.36 8.73
CA ASN A 274 -19.53 25.66 8.16
C ASN A 274 -20.60 26.41 8.96
N GLN A 275 -21.54 25.71 9.59
CA GLN A 275 -22.51 26.33 10.50
C GLN A 275 -21.86 26.88 11.78
N LEU A 276 -20.84 26.18 12.30
CA LEU A 276 -20.13 26.59 13.52
C LEU A 276 -19.06 27.66 13.26
N PHE A 277 -18.49 27.70 12.06
CA PHE A 277 -17.35 28.55 11.70
C PHE A 277 -17.56 29.23 10.33
N SER A 278 -18.72 29.82 10.13
CA SER A 278 -19.15 30.41 8.84
C SER A 278 -18.23 31.50 8.27
N GLU A 279 -17.47 32.18 9.14
CA GLU A 279 -16.55 33.25 8.73
C GLU A 279 -15.25 32.74 8.09
N ARG A 280 -14.96 31.42 8.16
CA ARG A 280 -13.70 30.87 7.68
C ARG A 280 -13.75 30.35 6.26
N LEU A 281 -14.92 29.92 5.78
CA LEU A 281 -15.09 29.30 4.48
C LEU A 281 -16.36 29.86 3.82
N ASP A 282 -16.22 30.49 2.67
CA ASP A 282 -17.33 31.07 1.91
C ASP A 282 -17.94 30.04 0.96
N PHE A 283 -18.70 29.09 1.54
CA PHE A 283 -19.43 28.08 0.79
C PHE A 283 -20.88 28.52 0.54
N ASN A 284 -21.29 28.56 -0.74
CA ASN A 284 -22.71 28.57 -1.09
C ASN A 284 -23.33 27.16 -1.01
N LYS A 285 -22.49 26.09 -1.18
CA LYS A 285 -22.84 24.69 -0.95
C LYS A 285 -21.67 24.01 -0.24
N PRO A 286 -21.83 23.61 1.04
CA PRO A 286 -20.75 22.98 1.80
C PRO A 286 -20.21 21.73 1.11
N TYR A 287 -18.90 21.48 1.27
CA TYR A 287 -18.24 20.31 0.76
C TYR A 287 -18.90 19.02 1.26
N LEU A 288 -19.24 18.14 0.34
CA LEU A 288 -19.80 16.82 0.57
C LEU A 288 -19.03 15.81 -0.27
N LYS A 289 -18.45 14.80 0.36
CA LYS A 289 -17.83 13.65 -0.31
C LYS A 289 -18.46 12.36 0.21
N LEU A 290 -18.87 11.50 -0.70
CA LEU A 290 -19.27 10.13 -0.44
C LEU A 290 -18.23 9.22 -1.11
N SER A 291 -17.62 8.33 -0.35
CA SER A 291 -16.65 7.35 -0.88
C SER A 291 -17.01 5.93 -0.46
N GLY A 292 -16.72 4.98 -1.34
CA GLY A 292 -16.89 3.56 -1.11
C GLY A 292 -15.77 2.76 -1.73
N GLU A 293 -15.21 1.83 -0.98
CA GLU A 293 -14.16 0.93 -1.42
C GLU A 293 -14.53 -0.51 -1.10
N SER A 294 -14.19 -1.43 -1.98
CA SER A 294 -14.36 -2.86 -1.75
C SER A 294 -13.19 -3.63 -2.33
N GLN A 295 -12.78 -4.66 -1.60
CA GLN A 295 -11.74 -5.59 -2.03
C GLN A 295 -12.24 -7.02 -1.87
N TYR A 296 -12.14 -7.80 -2.93
CA TYR A 296 -12.27 -9.25 -2.89
C TYR A 296 -10.92 -9.90 -3.14
N LYS A 297 -10.53 -10.85 -2.28
CA LYS A 297 -9.33 -11.68 -2.46
C LYS A 297 -9.71 -13.15 -2.40
N ASN A 298 -9.15 -13.95 -3.31
CA ASN A 298 -9.30 -15.39 -3.31
C ASN A 298 -7.95 -16.08 -3.55
N GLU A 299 -7.64 -17.07 -2.72
CA GLU A 299 -6.46 -17.92 -2.83
C GLU A 299 -6.88 -19.29 -3.35
N PHE A 300 -6.42 -19.63 -4.55
CA PHE A 300 -6.70 -20.91 -5.16
C PHE A 300 -5.72 -21.98 -4.64
N ARG A 301 -6.18 -23.22 -4.54
CA ARG A 301 -5.37 -24.36 -4.11
C ARG A 301 -4.08 -24.56 -4.92
N ASN A 302 -4.03 -24.11 -6.16
CA ASN A 302 -2.90 -24.21 -7.07
C ASN A 302 -1.94 -23.01 -6.98
N ALA A 303 -1.80 -22.40 -5.82
CA ALA A 303 -0.92 -21.24 -5.56
C ALA A 303 -1.23 -19.99 -6.42
N GLY A 304 -2.46 -19.86 -6.90
CA GLY A 304 -2.96 -18.67 -7.59
C GLY A 304 -3.66 -17.72 -6.62
N ILE A 305 -3.48 -16.42 -6.79
CA ILE A 305 -4.13 -15.36 -6.00
C ILE A 305 -4.85 -14.43 -6.95
N LEU A 306 -6.16 -14.29 -6.75
CA LEU A 306 -6.99 -13.29 -7.41
C LEU A 306 -7.27 -12.17 -6.43
N LYS A 307 -7.05 -10.93 -6.85
CA LYS A 307 -7.46 -9.72 -6.13
C LYS A 307 -8.31 -8.86 -7.04
N THR A 308 -9.44 -8.40 -6.54
CA THR A 308 -10.28 -7.40 -7.20
C THR A 308 -10.50 -6.26 -6.23
N TYR A 309 -10.27 -5.04 -6.67
CA TYR A 309 -10.48 -3.82 -5.90
C TYR A 309 -11.36 -2.87 -6.70
N VAL A 310 -12.31 -2.23 -6.03
CA VAL A 310 -13.18 -1.21 -6.61
C VAL A 310 -13.27 -0.04 -5.63
N GLY A 311 -13.08 1.17 -6.13
CA GLY A 311 -13.25 2.41 -5.39
C GLY A 311 -14.13 3.38 -6.16
N TYR A 312 -15.04 4.04 -5.47
CA TYR A 312 -15.93 5.08 -5.99
C TYR A 312 -15.93 6.28 -5.07
N ASP A 313 -15.82 7.47 -5.65
CA ASP A 313 -15.95 8.74 -4.93
C ASP A 313 -16.91 9.67 -5.68
N PHE A 314 -17.80 10.28 -4.93
CA PHE A 314 -18.61 11.41 -5.37
C PHE A 314 -18.27 12.62 -4.50
N THR A 315 -17.94 13.74 -5.14
CA THR A 315 -17.70 15.02 -4.44
C THR A 315 -18.62 16.10 -5.01
N SER A 316 -19.16 16.91 -4.14
CA SER A 316 -19.95 18.10 -4.51
C SER A 316 -19.64 19.24 -3.57
N VAL A 317 -19.38 20.41 -4.14
CA VAL A 317 -19.07 21.62 -3.39
C VAL A 317 -19.49 22.84 -4.19
N GLY A 318 -19.90 23.91 -3.53
CA GLY A 318 -20.10 25.22 -4.14
C GLY A 318 -19.43 26.29 -3.31
N GLN A 319 -18.73 27.22 -3.95
CA GLN A 319 -17.92 28.24 -3.31
C GLN A 319 -18.04 29.59 -4.02
N HIS A 320 -17.99 30.66 -3.23
CA HIS A 320 -17.82 32.01 -3.76
C HIS A 320 -16.33 32.30 -3.94
N ILE A 321 -15.92 32.57 -5.17
CA ILE A 321 -14.56 32.97 -5.52
C ILE A 321 -14.65 34.24 -6.36
N ASP A 322 -14.04 35.34 -5.94
CA ASP A 322 -13.92 36.62 -6.66
C ASP A 322 -15.23 37.15 -7.24
N ASN A 323 -16.34 37.08 -6.88
CA ASN A 323 -17.65 37.43 -7.48
C ASN A 323 -18.30 36.31 -8.32
N GLN A 324 -17.68 35.15 -8.46
CA GLN A 324 -18.25 33.98 -9.14
C GLN A 324 -18.85 33.01 -8.12
N ASN A 325 -19.90 32.29 -8.51
CA ASN A 325 -20.49 31.22 -7.73
C ASN A 325 -20.18 29.89 -8.40
N LEU A 326 -19.02 29.33 -8.08
CA LEU A 326 -18.61 28.08 -8.68
C LEU A 326 -19.30 26.90 -7.96
N SER A 327 -19.86 26.00 -8.75
CA SER A 327 -20.39 24.71 -8.31
C SER A 327 -19.60 23.61 -9.00
N LEU A 328 -19.01 22.72 -8.20
CA LEU A 328 -18.21 21.63 -8.68
C LEU A 328 -18.85 20.30 -8.26
N LYS A 329 -18.91 19.37 -9.20
CA LYS A 329 -19.30 17.96 -8.97
C LYS A 329 -18.26 17.07 -9.63
N GLU A 330 -17.78 16.09 -8.89
CA GLU A 330 -16.87 15.05 -9.39
C GLU A 330 -17.42 13.66 -9.09
N ASN A 331 -17.34 12.78 -10.07
CA ASN A 331 -17.50 11.34 -9.88
C ASN A 331 -16.20 10.67 -10.33
N ASN A 332 -15.65 9.79 -9.49
CA ASN A 332 -14.41 9.12 -9.75
C ASN A 332 -14.52 7.63 -9.43
N ILE A 333 -14.31 6.80 -10.43
CA ILE A 333 -14.41 5.34 -10.34
C ILE A 333 -13.05 4.75 -10.66
N TYR A 334 -12.59 3.83 -9.83
CA TYR A 334 -11.42 3.01 -10.09
C TYR A 334 -11.72 1.55 -9.79
N ALA A 335 -11.38 0.67 -10.70
CA ALA A 335 -11.50 -0.77 -10.50
C ALA A 335 -10.26 -1.48 -11.05
N ASN A 336 -9.75 -2.47 -10.34
CA ASN A 336 -8.75 -3.38 -10.85
C ASN A 336 -9.04 -4.83 -10.49
N THR A 337 -8.57 -5.73 -11.35
CA THR A 337 -8.52 -7.17 -11.10
C THR A 337 -7.15 -7.67 -11.47
N THR A 338 -6.49 -8.36 -10.55
CA THR A 338 -5.16 -8.92 -10.75
C THR A 338 -5.12 -10.39 -10.38
N TYR A 339 -4.46 -11.17 -11.20
CA TYR A 339 -4.22 -12.60 -10.97
C TYR A 339 -2.73 -12.87 -10.95
N LYS A 340 -2.24 -13.46 -9.86
CA LYS A 340 -0.85 -13.87 -9.69
C LYS A 340 -0.81 -15.37 -9.43
N ALA A 341 -0.07 -16.12 -10.23
CA ALA A 341 0.06 -17.56 -10.09
C ALA A 341 1.53 -17.99 -10.14
N GLN A 342 1.86 -18.99 -9.33
CA GLN A 342 3.14 -19.70 -9.45
C GLN A 342 2.97 -20.84 -10.43
N TRP A 343 3.90 -20.96 -11.36
CA TRP A 343 3.89 -22.00 -12.39
C TRP A 343 5.25 -22.68 -12.47
N GLY A 344 5.26 -23.99 -12.24
CA GLY A 344 6.48 -24.79 -12.25
C GLY A 344 7.55 -24.30 -11.26
N ALA A 345 8.79 -24.73 -11.47
CA ALA A 345 9.90 -24.36 -10.60
C ALA A 345 10.36 -22.92 -10.85
N GLY A 346 9.93 -22.00 -9.97
CA GLY A 346 10.44 -20.63 -9.91
C GLY A 346 9.85 -19.64 -10.92
N TYR A 347 8.76 -19.98 -11.63
CA TYR A 347 8.04 -19.02 -12.47
C TYR A 347 6.85 -18.43 -11.72
N THR A 348 6.63 -17.13 -11.88
CA THR A 348 5.43 -16.43 -11.44
C THR A 348 4.86 -15.67 -12.62
N LEU A 349 3.58 -15.88 -12.90
CA LEU A 349 2.81 -15.11 -13.87
C LEU A 349 1.96 -14.09 -13.13
N PHE A 350 1.95 -12.87 -13.60
CA PHE A 350 1.04 -11.81 -13.20
C PHE A 350 0.24 -11.33 -14.42
N CYS A 351 -1.06 -11.22 -14.25
CA CYS A 351 -1.95 -10.59 -15.22
C CYS A 351 -2.85 -9.60 -14.49
N GLY A 352 -2.99 -8.40 -15.01
CA GLY A 352 -3.81 -7.36 -14.41
C GLY A 352 -4.57 -6.55 -15.45
N MET A 353 -5.75 -6.10 -15.04
CA MET A 353 -6.56 -5.12 -15.76
C MET A 353 -7.08 -4.10 -14.77
N ALA A 354 -7.01 -2.82 -15.13
CA ALA A 354 -7.64 -1.75 -14.38
C ALA A 354 -8.42 -0.82 -15.29
N SER A 355 -9.43 -0.17 -14.73
CA SER A 355 -10.18 0.92 -15.35
C SER A 355 -10.29 2.07 -14.37
N SER A 356 -9.96 3.27 -14.82
CA SER A 356 -10.13 4.54 -14.11
C SER A 356 -11.02 5.45 -14.92
N SER A 357 -12.02 6.05 -14.31
CA SER A 357 -12.86 7.06 -14.95
C SER A 357 -13.12 8.21 -13.99
N VAL A 358 -12.96 9.44 -14.47
CA VAL A 358 -13.27 10.64 -13.73
C VAL A 358 -14.14 11.57 -14.56
N PHE A 359 -15.16 12.12 -13.92
CA PHE A 359 -16.12 13.06 -14.49
C PHE A 359 -16.11 14.31 -13.62
N ASN A 360 -15.66 15.42 -14.16
CA ASN A 360 -15.70 16.74 -13.52
C ASN A 360 -16.69 17.64 -14.23
N ASP A 361 -17.54 18.27 -13.46
CA ASP A 361 -18.55 19.24 -13.92
C ASP A 361 -18.42 20.49 -13.05
N ILE A 362 -17.97 21.58 -13.63
CA ILE A 362 -17.79 22.87 -12.97
C ILE A 362 -18.69 23.87 -13.67
N GLU A 363 -19.54 24.55 -12.93
CA GLU A 363 -20.53 25.50 -13.44
C GLU A 363 -20.48 26.79 -12.63
N ASP A 364 -20.47 27.96 -13.30
CA ASP A 364 -20.71 29.25 -12.67
C ASP A 364 -22.21 29.55 -12.64
N ALA A 365 -22.80 29.67 -11.46
CA ALA A 365 -24.21 29.94 -11.29
C ALA A 365 -24.63 31.36 -11.69
N LYS A 366 -23.69 32.32 -11.83
CA LYS A 366 -23.99 33.73 -12.22
C LYS A 366 -23.90 33.97 -13.71
N ILE A 367 -23.12 33.20 -14.44
CA ILE A 367 -22.92 33.32 -15.88
C ILE A 367 -23.56 32.10 -16.54
N ALA A 368 -24.77 32.27 -17.04
CA ALA A 368 -25.49 31.18 -17.69
C ALA A 368 -24.69 30.70 -18.94
N GLY A 369 -24.28 29.44 -18.93
CA GLY A 369 -23.54 28.80 -20.02
C GLY A 369 -22.03 28.70 -19.79
N ASP A 370 -21.49 29.27 -18.72
CA ASP A 370 -20.08 29.12 -18.35
C ASP A 370 -19.89 27.80 -17.58
N ARG A 371 -19.64 26.75 -18.33
CA ARG A 371 -19.50 25.39 -17.82
C ARG A 371 -18.25 24.74 -18.37
N TYR A 372 -17.46 24.14 -17.49
CA TYR A 372 -16.36 23.26 -17.81
C TYR A 372 -16.73 21.82 -17.48
N TYR A 373 -16.74 20.95 -18.49
CA TYR A 373 -16.95 19.52 -18.36
C TYR A 373 -15.69 18.79 -18.78
N ASN A 374 -15.21 17.87 -17.93
CA ASN A 374 -14.03 17.07 -18.21
C ASN A 374 -14.30 15.61 -17.86
N PHE A 375 -14.26 14.76 -18.86
CA PHE A 375 -14.29 13.31 -18.73
C PHE A 375 -12.95 12.72 -19.12
N ARG A 376 -12.34 11.92 -18.25
CA ARG A 376 -11.12 11.17 -18.52
C ARG A 376 -11.32 9.70 -18.16
N ASN A 377 -10.86 8.82 -19.04
CA ASN A 377 -10.90 7.38 -18.84
C ASN A 377 -9.56 6.77 -19.22
N GLU A 378 -9.13 5.79 -18.42
CA GLU A 378 -7.97 4.96 -18.71
C GLU A 378 -8.33 3.49 -18.49
N ILE A 379 -7.98 2.64 -19.46
CA ILE A 379 -7.93 1.18 -19.30
C ILE A 379 -6.45 0.80 -19.32
N HIS A 380 -5.98 0.12 -18.28
CA HIS A 380 -4.61 -0.36 -18.15
C HIS A 380 -4.61 -1.88 -18.13
N LEU A 381 -3.91 -2.49 -19.09
CA LEU A 381 -3.66 -3.92 -19.17
C LEU A 381 -2.19 -4.19 -18.88
N LYS A 382 -1.88 -5.18 -18.05
CA LYS A 382 -0.50 -5.56 -17.69
C LYS A 382 -0.36 -7.06 -17.60
N THR A 383 0.73 -7.58 -18.19
CA THR A 383 1.19 -8.95 -17.99
C THR A 383 2.67 -8.97 -17.65
N GLU A 384 3.07 -9.79 -16.70
CA GLU A 384 4.47 -9.95 -16.29
C GLU A 384 4.77 -11.41 -16.00
N ILE A 385 5.93 -11.87 -16.46
CA ILE A 385 6.50 -13.16 -16.10
C ILE A 385 7.77 -12.89 -15.30
N ARG A 386 7.86 -13.48 -14.12
CA ARG A 386 9.04 -13.46 -13.26
C ARG A 386 9.62 -14.86 -13.13
N LYS A 387 10.93 -14.99 -13.25
CA LYS A 387 11.67 -16.24 -13.06
C LYS A 387 12.73 -16.07 -11.98
N ILE A 388 12.75 -16.97 -11.01
CA ILE A 388 13.85 -17.15 -10.08
C ILE A 388 14.83 -18.11 -10.75
N CYS A 389 15.92 -17.59 -11.31
CA CYS A 389 16.93 -18.40 -12.03
C CYS A 389 17.85 -19.11 -11.04
N SER A 390 18.17 -18.46 -9.92
CA SER A 390 18.97 -18.99 -8.81
C SER A 390 18.71 -18.14 -7.56
N ASP A 391 19.27 -18.51 -6.42
CA ASP A 391 19.24 -17.70 -5.19
C ASP A 391 19.90 -16.33 -5.38
N ALA A 392 20.72 -16.17 -6.41
CA ALA A 392 21.41 -14.92 -6.69
C ALA A 392 20.77 -14.10 -7.82
N LEU A 393 19.93 -14.69 -8.68
CA LEU A 393 19.43 -14.01 -9.88
C LEU A 393 17.94 -14.23 -10.08
N LYS A 394 17.20 -13.10 -10.14
CA LYS A 394 15.79 -13.05 -10.54
C LYS A 394 15.65 -12.17 -11.77
N ILE A 395 14.83 -12.58 -12.72
CA ILE A 395 14.53 -11.83 -13.94
C ILE A 395 13.03 -11.72 -14.07
N SER A 396 12.54 -10.54 -14.39
CA SER A 396 11.15 -10.32 -14.80
C SER A 396 11.08 -9.61 -16.14
N ALA A 397 10.02 -9.86 -16.88
CA ALA A 397 9.71 -9.18 -18.12
C ALA A 397 8.20 -8.99 -18.21
N GLY A 398 7.76 -7.81 -18.61
CA GLY A 398 6.36 -7.48 -18.71
C GLY A 398 6.03 -6.59 -19.89
N MET A 399 4.74 -6.59 -20.22
CA MET A 399 4.14 -5.74 -21.25
C MET A 399 2.90 -5.07 -20.68
N GLU A 400 2.67 -3.85 -21.10
CA GLU A 400 1.57 -3.00 -20.65
C GLU A 400 0.96 -2.25 -21.83
N ASP A 401 -0.36 -2.03 -21.76
CA ASP A 401 -1.12 -1.16 -22.67
C ASP A 401 -1.99 -0.22 -21.85
N TYR A 402 -1.82 1.08 -22.05
CA TYR A 402 -2.67 2.13 -21.49
C TYR A 402 -3.51 2.72 -22.61
N GLN A 403 -4.82 2.54 -22.55
CA GLN A 403 -5.77 3.15 -23.48
C GLN A 403 -6.42 4.33 -22.78
N ARG A 404 -6.21 5.53 -23.28
CA ARG A 404 -6.70 6.78 -22.70
C ARG A 404 -7.66 7.49 -23.64
N ASN A 405 -8.81 7.87 -23.05
CA ASN A 405 -9.83 8.66 -23.70
C ASN A 405 -10.16 9.87 -22.84
N SER A 406 -10.23 11.05 -23.43
CA SER A 406 -10.58 12.26 -22.70
C SER A 406 -11.50 13.14 -23.57
N LEU A 407 -12.48 13.76 -22.92
CA LEU A 407 -13.42 14.70 -23.48
C LEU A 407 -13.43 15.93 -22.58
N MET A 408 -13.04 17.06 -23.12
CA MET A 408 -13.04 18.35 -22.44
C MET A 408 -13.95 19.30 -23.21
N GLU A 409 -14.93 19.85 -22.53
CA GLU A 409 -15.86 20.84 -23.07
C GLU A 409 -15.74 22.11 -22.24
N TYR A 410 -15.45 23.22 -22.90
CA TYR A 410 -15.42 24.53 -22.29
C TYR A 410 -16.15 25.51 -23.21
N GLU A 411 -17.25 26.10 -22.73
CA GLU A 411 -18.14 26.95 -23.53
C GLU A 411 -18.58 26.29 -24.85
N ASN A 412 -18.02 26.77 -25.98
CA ASN A 412 -18.30 26.27 -27.32
C ASN A 412 -17.22 25.33 -27.87
N ASP A 413 -16.11 25.17 -27.13
CA ASP A 413 -14.99 24.35 -27.57
C ASP A 413 -15.10 22.94 -27.00
N CYS A 414 -14.89 21.94 -27.86
CA CYS A 414 -14.91 20.54 -27.50
C CYS A 414 -13.64 19.85 -27.99
N TYR A 415 -12.86 19.32 -27.07
CA TYR A 415 -11.61 18.61 -27.34
C TYR A 415 -11.77 17.12 -27.01
N LYS A 416 -11.48 16.28 -27.99
CA LYS A 416 -11.48 14.81 -27.83
C LYS A 416 -10.08 14.28 -28.04
N LEU A 417 -9.61 13.53 -27.05
CA LEU A 417 -8.36 12.79 -27.12
C LEU A 417 -8.64 11.29 -27.05
N ASP A 418 -7.95 10.56 -27.91
CA ASP A 418 -7.96 9.10 -27.92
C ASP A 418 -6.56 8.64 -28.32
N TYR A 419 -5.86 7.98 -27.42
CA TYR A 419 -4.50 7.50 -27.65
C TYR A 419 -4.16 6.31 -26.76
N ASN A 420 -3.19 5.52 -27.19
CA ASN A 420 -2.65 4.43 -26.42
C ASN A 420 -1.14 4.57 -26.20
N ILE A 421 -0.66 3.96 -25.12
CA ILE A 421 0.75 3.87 -24.76
C ILE A 421 1.07 2.40 -24.56
N LEU A 422 1.87 1.85 -25.47
CA LEU A 422 2.40 0.49 -25.34
C LEU A 422 3.72 0.55 -24.60
N ALA A 423 3.91 -0.29 -23.61
CA ALA A 423 5.13 -0.37 -22.84
C ALA A 423 5.60 -1.81 -22.67
N ALA A 424 6.92 -1.98 -22.60
CA ALA A 424 7.54 -3.24 -22.23
C ALA A 424 8.71 -2.97 -21.28
N HIS A 425 8.94 -3.88 -20.34
CA HIS A 425 10.05 -3.77 -19.41
C HIS A 425 10.73 -5.12 -19.19
N ILE A 426 12.00 -5.04 -18.83
CA ILE A 426 12.81 -6.16 -18.37
C ILE A 426 13.58 -5.68 -17.14
N ASP A 427 13.54 -6.47 -16.07
CA ASP A 427 14.25 -6.22 -14.82
C ASP A 427 15.07 -7.44 -14.45
N ALA A 428 16.32 -7.23 -14.01
CA ALA A 428 17.21 -8.26 -13.51
C ALA A 428 17.75 -7.83 -12.14
N GLN A 429 17.42 -8.58 -11.11
CA GLN A 429 17.91 -8.42 -9.74
C GLN A 429 18.99 -9.46 -9.50
N TRP A 430 20.21 -9.01 -9.29
CA TRP A 430 21.38 -9.87 -9.13
C TRP A 430 22.13 -9.59 -7.84
N ARG A 431 22.25 -10.62 -6.99
CA ARG A 431 23.14 -10.62 -5.83
C ARG A 431 24.54 -11.01 -6.32
N MET A 432 25.36 -10.01 -6.68
CA MET A 432 26.70 -10.24 -7.21
C MET A 432 27.64 -10.87 -6.19
N MET A 433 27.51 -10.46 -4.93
CA MET A 433 28.28 -10.91 -3.77
C MET A 433 27.37 -10.93 -2.53
N PRO A 434 27.76 -11.55 -1.41
CA PRO A 434 26.91 -11.63 -0.19
C PRO A 434 26.37 -10.28 0.29
N HIS A 435 27.07 -9.20 0.02
CA HIS A 435 26.74 -7.84 0.47
C HIS A 435 26.50 -6.85 -0.68
N VAL A 436 26.57 -7.29 -1.94
CA VAL A 436 26.43 -6.41 -3.12
C VAL A 436 25.31 -6.89 -4.00
N PHE A 437 24.32 -6.00 -4.19
CA PHE A 437 23.14 -6.25 -5.00
C PHE A 437 23.10 -5.26 -6.15
N LEU A 438 22.80 -5.74 -7.33
CA LEU A 438 22.62 -4.95 -8.54
C LEU A 438 21.22 -5.20 -9.11
N ASN A 439 20.49 -4.13 -9.34
CA ASN A 439 19.25 -4.17 -10.13
C ASN A 439 19.51 -3.39 -11.42
N ILE A 440 19.32 -4.04 -12.55
CA ILE A 440 19.34 -3.41 -13.87
C ILE A 440 17.97 -3.60 -14.47
N SER A 441 17.38 -2.52 -14.93
CA SER A 441 16.12 -2.59 -15.64
C SER A 441 16.12 -1.69 -16.87
N THR A 442 15.28 -2.03 -17.81
CA THR A 442 14.99 -1.17 -18.94
C THR A 442 13.50 -1.19 -19.21
N ARG A 443 13.00 -0.03 -19.60
CA ARG A 443 11.63 0.13 -20.06
C ARG A 443 11.65 0.82 -21.42
N THR A 444 10.78 0.39 -22.31
CA THR A 444 10.54 1.05 -23.57
C THR A 444 9.06 1.39 -23.68
N GLU A 445 8.75 2.56 -24.17
CA GLU A 445 7.38 3.03 -24.36
C GLU A 445 7.20 3.58 -25.77
N TYR A 446 6.03 3.30 -26.34
CA TYR A 446 5.57 3.84 -27.61
C TYR A 446 4.21 4.51 -27.39
N MET A 447 4.12 5.78 -27.72
CA MET A 447 2.87 6.53 -27.75
C MET A 447 2.51 6.79 -29.22
N ALA A 448 1.25 6.61 -29.58
CA ALA A 448 0.77 6.89 -30.93
C ALA A 448 1.16 8.32 -31.34
N HIS A 449 1.72 8.48 -32.54
CA HIS A 449 2.25 9.74 -33.11
C HIS A 449 3.54 10.25 -32.44
N ALA A 450 4.21 9.47 -31.59
CA ALA A 450 5.52 9.77 -31.02
C ALA A 450 6.52 8.63 -31.31
N ASN A 451 7.80 8.88 -31.04
CA ASN A 451 8.85 7.88 -31.22
C ASN A 451 8.94 6.95 -30.02
N TRP A 452 9.52 5.77 -30.23
CA TRP A 452 9.93 4.88 -29.15
C TRP A 452 10.89 5.58 -28.20
N LEU A 453 10.63 5.46 -26.90
CA LEU A 453 11.51 5.90 -25.84
C LEU A 453 12.16 4.69 -25.15
N PHE A 454 13.47 4.76 -24.98
CA PHE A 454 14.26 3.76 -24.27
C PHE A 454 14.76 4.34 -22.94
N MET A 455 14.49 3.64 -21.83
CA MET A 455 14.67 4.13 -20.49
C MET A 455 15.47 3.13 -19.63
N PRO A 456 16.81 3.14 -19.73
CA PRO A 456 17.66 2.31 -18.90
C PRO A 456 17.68 2.83 -17.47
N ARG A 457 17.72 1.91 -16.49
CA ARG A 457 17.79 2.19 -15.05
C ARG A 457 18.72 1.19 -14.38
N ALA A 458 19.44 1.64 -13.38
CA ALA A 458 20.33 0.78 -12.60
C ALA A 458 20.35 1.23 -11.14
N THR A 459 20.40 0.27 -10.23
CA THR A 459 20.57 0.50 -8.79
C THR A 459 21.60 -0.48 -8.25
N LEU A 460 22.66 0.06 -7.66
CA LEU A 460 23.69 -0.70 -6.95
C LEU A 460 23.50 -0.49 -5.45
N CYS A 461 23.42 -1.57 -4.69
CA CYS A 461 23.26 -1.54 -3.24
C CYS A 461 24.35 -2.35 -2.54
N TYR A 462 25.00 -1.76 -1.54
CA TYR A 462 26.01 -2.38 -0.71
C TYR A 462 25.56 -2.40 0.76
N ILE A 463 25.45 -3.59 1.36
CA ILE A 463 24.97 -3.83 2.73
C ILE A 463 26.06 -4.59 3.48
N PRO A 464 27.12 -3.91 4.01
CA PRO A 464 28.21 -4.57 4.69
C PRO A 464 27.81 -5.27 5.99
N ASN A 465 26.77 -4.77 6.65
CA ASN A 465 26.24 -5.32 7.90
C ASN A 465 24.77 -4.92 8.08
N LYS A 466 24.11 -5.41 9.15
CA LYS A 466 22.69 -5.15 9.45
C LYS A 466 22.34 -3.68 9.70
N ASN A 467 23.34 -2.87 10.00
CA ASN A 467 23.17 -1.48 10.43
C ASN A 467 23.41 -0.47 9.30
N PHE A 468 24.18 -0.82 8.27
CA PHE A 468 24.62 0.12 7.25
C PHE A 468 24.23 -0.33 5.84
N GLN A 469 23.66 0.60 5.08
CA GLN A 469 23.32 0.41 3.66
C GLN A 469 23.78 1.64 2.87
N LEU A 470 24.41 1.39 1.74
CA LEU A 470 24.78 2.38 0.73
C LEU A 470 24.14 1.97 -0.59
N SER A 471 23.36 2.86 -1.21
CA SER A 471 22.72 2.58 -2.48
C SER A 471 22.90 3.74 -3.45
N PHE A 472 23.17 3.43 -4.70
CA PHE A 472 23.22 4.40 -5.78
C PHE A 472 22.25 3.97 -6.90
N ALA A 473 21.31 4.85 -7.25
CA ALA A 473 20.37 4.64 -8.34
C ALA A 473 20.53 5.72 -9.41
N THR A 474 20.46 5.28 -10.65
CA THR A 474 20.42 6.19 -11.81
C THR A 474 19.48 5.62 -12.87
N GLY A 475 18.87 6.50 -13.66
CA GLY A 475 18.00 6.04 -14.72
C GLY A 475 17.26 7.17 -15.43
N ARG A 476 16.64 6.78 -16.53
CA ARG A 476 15.75 7.63 -17.33
C ARG A 476 14.30 7.22 -17.11
N TYR A 477 13.44 8.21 -16.98
CA TYR A 477 12.01 8.10 -16.72
C TYR A 477 11.23 8.92 -17.72
N SER A 478 9.99 8.53 -18.00
CA SER A 478 9.10 9.25 -18.91
C SER A 478 7.71 9.38 -18.36
N GLN A 479 7.01 10.39 -18.84
CA GLN A 479 5.59 10.62 -18.58
C GLN A 479 4.95 11.29 -19.78
N THR A 480 3.76 10.89 -20.13
CA THR A 480 2.93 11.58 -21.11
C THR A 480 2.48 12.92 -20.54
N PRO A 481 2.56 14.03 -21.31
CA PRO A 481 2.00 15.30 -20.89
C PRO A 481 0.52 15.20 -20.56
N GLU A 482 0.04 16.11 -19.72
CA GLU A 482 -1.38 16.19 -19.37
C GLU A 482 -2.28 16.41 -20.60
N ASP A 483 -3.52 15.97 -20.48
CA ASP A 483 -4.50 16.01 -21.57
C ASP A 483 -4.73 17.43 -22.10
N ASP A 484 -4.68 18.45 -21.24
CA ASP A 484 -4.84 19.87 -21.63
C ASP A 484 -3.75 20.33 -22.61
N TYR A 485 -2.48 19.91 -22.40
CA TYR A 485 -1.41 20.21 -23.34
C TYR A 485 -1.56 19.44 -24.65
N LEU A 486 -2.01 18.18 -24.59
CA LEU A 486 -2.23 17.33 -25.76
C LEU A 486 -3.42 17.81 -26.59
N ALA A 487 -4.50 18.28 -25.95
CA ALA A 487 -5.68 18.82 -26.60
C ALA A 487 -5.34 20.07 -27.44
N THR A 488 -4.63 21.02 -26.82
CA THR A 488 -4.19 22.25 -27.46
C THR A 488 -3.28 21.99 -28.68
N ASN A 489 -2.48 20.94 -28.64
CA ASN A 489 -1.52 20.59 -29.68
C ASN A 489 -1.99 19.53 -30.68
N LYS A 490 -3.26 19.12 -30.64
CA LYS A 490 -3.79 18.05 -31.51
C LYS A 490 -2.92 16.80 -31.50
N LYS A 491 -2.45 16.38 -30.31
CA LYS A 491 -1.64 15.17 -30.07
C LYS A 491 -0.19 15.21 -30.58
N SER A 492 0.37 16.37 -30.92
CA SER A 492 1.74 16.44 -31.49
C SER A 492 2.86 16.40 -30.45
N LEU A 493 2.56 16.50 -29.15
CA LEU A 493 3.54 16.40 -28.07
C LEU A 493 3.92 14.94 -27.79
N GLY A 494 5.23 14.68 -27.75
CA GLY A 494 5.76 13.44 -27.24
C GLY A 494 5.94 13.47 -25.72
N GLN A 495 6.32 12.33 -25.15
CA GLN A 495 6.52 12.18 -23.70
C GLN A 495 7.66 13.08 -23.18
N SER A 496 7.45 13.67 -22.01
CA SER A 496 8.48 14.33 -21.21
C SER A 496 9.41 13.29 -20.58
N THR A 497 10.68 13.66 -20.33
CA THR A 497 11.67 12.75 -19.74
C THR A 497 12.41 13.39 -18.58
N ALA A 498 12.82 12.57 -17.60
CA ALA A 498 13.69 12.96 -16.50
C ALA A 498 14.82 11.94 -16.33
N ASP A 499 16.06 12.43 -16.20
CA ASP A 499 17.21 11.61 -15.80
C ASP A 499 17.46 11.84 -14.30
N HIS A 500 17.62 10.75 -13.52
CA HIS A 500 17.87 10.80 -12.09
C HIS A 500 19.24 10.23 -11.74
N ALA A 501 19.86 10.78 -10.70
CA ALA A 501 20.98 10.18 -9.98
C ALA A 501 20.75 10.42 -8.48
N ILE A 502 20.72 9.35 -7.69
CA ILE A 502 20.38 9.38 -6.27
C ILE A 502 21.37 8.49 -5.52
N LEU A 503 22.01 9.04 -4.49
CA LEU A 503 22.80 8.28 -3.55
C LEU A 503 22.03 8.21 -2.23
N SER A 504 21.92 7.04 -1.62
CA SER A 504 21.28 6.86 -0.32
C SER A 504 22.27 6.22 0.65
N ILE A 505 22.52 6.88 1.76
CA ILE A 505 23.37 6.43 2.87
C ILE A 505 22.45 6.23 4.05
N GLN A 506 22.32 4.99 4.53
CA GLN A 506 21.45 4.65 5.63
C GLN A 506 22.20 3.96 6.75
N TYR A 507 21.99 4.43 7.98
CA TYR A 507 22.40 3.76 9.21
C TYR A 507 21.15 3.43 10.04
N LYS A 508 21.02 2.16 10.47
CA LYS A 508 19.92 1.67 11.29
C LYS A 508 20.45 0.91 12.49
N SER A 509 19.98 1.27 13.68
CA SER A 509 20.19 0.51 14.92
C SER A 509 18.87 0.41 15.69
N PRO A 510 18.76 -0.43 16.74
CA PRO A 510 17.56 -0.43 17.56
C PRO A 510 17.24 0.98 18.07
N GLY A 511 16.06 1.49 17.73
CA GLY A 511 15.61 2.84 18.13
C GLY A 511 16.22 4.02 17.34
N THR A 512 17.08 3.81 16.34
CA THR A 512 17.67 4.90 15.56
C THR A 512 17.72 4.56 14.08
N LEU A 513 17.23 5.47 13.23
CA LEU A 513 17.37 5.43 11.79
C LEU A 513 17.85 6.77 11.29
N ILE A 514 19.01 6.77 10.60
CA ILE A 514 19.56 7.95 9.95
C ILE A 514 19.67 7.64 8.45
N ARG A 515 19.17 8.55 7.61
CA ARG A 515 19.27 8.45 6.16
C ARG A 515 19.66 9.80 5.57
N ILE A 516 20.60 9.79 4.65
CA ILE A 516 21.08 10.98 3.93
C ILE A 516 21.03 10.65 2.44
N GLU A 517 20.33 11.48 1.66
CA GLU A 517 20.07 11.23 0.25
C GLU A 517 20.33 12.45 -0.62
N PRO A 518 21.56 12.68 -1.07
CA PRO A 518 21.81 13.62 -2.16
C PRO A 518 21.18 13.11 -3.45
N TYR A 519 20.52 14.00 -4.17
CA TYR A 519 19.85 13.70 -5.43
C TYR A 519 20.12 14.77 -6.49
N TRP A 520 20.02 14.34 -7.75
CA TRP A 520 20.04 15.17 -8.92
C TRP A 520 19.04 14.66 -9.95
N LYS A 521 18.25 15.59 -10.52
CA LYS A 521 17.28 15.33 -11.60
C LYS A 521 17.50 16.31 -12.73
N LYS A 522 17.35 15.85 -13.97
CA LYS A 522 17.38 16.67 -15.17
C LYS A 522 16.17 16.36 -16.02
N TYR A 523 15.33 17.36 -16.20
CA TYR A 523 14.13 17.28 -17.02
C TYR A 523 14.41 17.72 -18.44
N GLN A 524 13.77 17.08 -19.41
CA GLN A 524 13.86 17.38 -20.83
C GLN A 524 12.51 17.15 -21.49
N ARG A 525 12.28 17.85 -22.61
CA ARG A 525 11.07 17.71 -23.42
C ARG A 525 9.79 18.07 -22.66
N LEU A 526 9.87 18.96 -21.66
CA LEU A 526 8.69 19.48 -20.99
C LEU A 526 7.87 20.33 -21.96
N PRO A 527 6.52 20.35 -21.83
CA PRO A 527 5.67 21.26 -22.59
C PRO A 527 6.06 22.71 -22.30
N LEU A 528 6.39 23.47 -23.33
CA LEU A 528 6.70 24.89 -23.27
C LEU A 528 5.79 25.63 -24.23
N TRP A 529 5.02 26.62 -23.72
CA TRP A 529 4.17 27.45 -24.55
C TRP A 529 4.98 28.41 -25.40
N GLU A 530 4.89 28.28 -26.72
CA GLU A 530 5.60 29.12 -27.67
C GLU A 530 4.75 29.32 -28.92
N LYS A 531 4.49 30.58 -29.30
CA LYS A 531 3.76 30.96 -30.51
C LYS A 531 2.37 30.34 -30.67
N GLY A 532 1.62 30.23 -29.56
CA GLY A 532 0.26 29.71 -29.56
C GLY A 532 0.11 28.19 -29.56
N ILE A 533 1.22 27.43 -29.36
CA ILE A 533 1.23 25.98 -29.24
C ILE A 533 2.23 25.52 -28.15
N TYR A 534 2.02 24.37 -27.57
CA TYR A 534 3.01 23.75 -26.70
C TYR A 534 4.07 23.01 -27.53
N GLN A 535 5.34 23.18 -27.21
CA GLN A 535 6.46 22.51 -27.84
C GLN A 535 7.25 21.69 -26.82
N PRO A 536 7.81 20.51 -27.18
CA PRO A 536 8.59 19.66 -26.27
C PRO A 536 10.03 20.16 -26.11
N LYS A 537 10.19 21.45 -25.79
CA LYS A 537 11.49 22.14 -25.66
C LYS A 537 11.84 22.55 -24.25
N GLY A 538 10.89 22.46 -23.32
CA GLY A 538 11.11 22.80 -21.93
C GLY A 538 12.15 21.90 -21.29
N TYR A 539 12.93 22.46 -20.37
CA TYR A 539 13.93 21.74 -19.59
C TYR A 539 13.97 22.28 -18.16
N GLY A 540 14.45 21.44 -17.24
CA GLY A 540 14.59 21.81 -15.84
C GLY A 540 15.67 21.00 -15.16
N LYS A 541 16.07 21.44 -13.97
CA LYS A 541 17.00 20.72 -13.09
C LYS A 541 16.53 20.87 -11.64
N SER A 542 16.57 19.78 -10.88
CA SER A 542 16.38 19.78 -9.45
C SER A 542 17.54 19.04 -8.78
N LYS A 543 18.05 19.58 -7.68
CA LYS A 543 19.11 18.96 -6.89
C LYS A 543 18.95 19.34 -5.42
N GLY A 544 19.29 18.42 -4.54
CA GLY A 544 19.20 18.66 -3.10
C GLY A 544 19.79 17.51 -2.29
N ILE A 545 19.64 17.62 -0.98
CA ILE A 545 20.01 16.60 -0.02
C ILE A 545 18.86 16.45 0.96
N ASP A 546 18.29 15.26 1.05
CA ASP A 546 17.28 14.92 2.05
C ASP A 546 17.98 14.28 3.24
N ILE A 547 17.61 14.69 4.45
CA ILE A 547 18.13 14.13 5.69
C ILE A 547 16.95 13.67 6.54
N PHE A 548 16.96 12.42 6.94
CA PHE A 548 15.99 11.82 7.83
C PHE A 548 16.67 11.27 9.06
N VAL A 549 16.18 11.67 10.24
CA VAL A 549 16.64 11.16 11.52
C VAL A 549 15.42 10.78 12.35
N GLU A 550 15.31 9.52 12.70
CA GLU A 550 14.34 9.00 13.65
C GLU A 550 15.10 8.42 14.83
N ALA A 551 14.80 8.87 16.04
CA ALA A 551 15.41 8.37 17.26
C ALA A 551 14.33 8.21 18.33
N ILE A 552 14.33 7.04 18.99
CA ILE A 552 13.54 6.83 20.21
C ILE A 552 14.39 7.36 21.35
N LEU A 553 13.98 8.48 21.92
CA LEU A 553 14.58 9.02 23.14
C LEU A 553 14.05 8.20 24.32
N CYS A 554 14.93 7.43 24.98
CA CYS A 554 14.64 6.71 26.21
C CYS A 554 14.63 7.65 27.42
#